data_3e1c0cce065e39cdc179b024cc231e89
#
_entry.id   3e1c0cce065e39cdc179b024cc231e89
#
_cell.length_a   1.000
_cell.length_b   1.000
_cell.length_c   1.000
_cell.angle_alpha   90.00
_cell.angle_beta   90.00
_cell.angle_gamma   90.00
#
_symmetry.space_group_name_H-M   'P 1'
#
loop_
_entity.id
_entity.type
_entity.pdbx_description
1 polymer ?
#
loop_
_entity_poly.entity_id
_entity_poly.type
_entity_poly.pdbx_seq_one_letter_code
_entity_poly.pdbx_strand_id
1 'polypeptide(L)'
;MIVIARWCVAFLLLIAGSFPVAAPAHAQDGEAAAIIQKFGGKQSFSDTEAVIAELAATGDARVARALRALGDGNLVWRKSDEAVFIGRGSDPVTLLDPLTGDEVGTAPSSDLTKVRIKNSIRNDITTALGSLTLRVDNPAQRLRAANTLFSDADPAMIEPLAAAIAAEPDAAVKARMEEALAAAVLASDRPATEKAEAAGVIGERGDREALTILVRFAAATDDLEAKAAAETAIASIERKIAFWYQMQNIWYGLSLGSVLLLAAIGLAITFGVMGVINMAHGEMVMLGAYTTFVVQEAIRTSAPELFVWSLAIALPLAFLVSGTVGLVMERFLIRFLYGRPLETLLATFGVSLILQQAVRTIFGPTNREVGNPEWMSGAFEVGMMAITWNRLWIIVFSLVVFAGLLAVLNRTSLGLQMRAVTQNRKMASAMGIRTPWVDALTFALGSGIAGIAGVALSQIDNVSPSLGQGYIIDSFMVVVFGGVGNLWGTLVGAMSLGILNKFLEPYAGAVLGKIVVLVLIILFIQKRPRGLFAQKGRFVDA
;
A
#
# COMPACT_ATOMS: atom_id res chain seq x y z
N MET A 1 -30.80 -41.79 25.95
CA MET A 1 -29.34 -41.60 25.83
C MET A 1 -28.55 -42.80 25.31
N ILE A 2 -29.12 -44.01 25.25
CA ILE A 2 -28.41 -45.24 24.80
C ILE A 2 -28.53 -45.51 23.29
N VAL A 3 -29.52 -44.93 22.62
CA VAL A 3 -29.76 -45.16 21.19
C VAL A 3 -28.86 -44.26 20.31
N ILE A 4 -28.50 -43.07 20.75
CA ILE A 4 -27.63 -42.12 19.99
C ILE A 4 -26.17 -42.60 20.00
N ALA A 5 -25.71 -43.26 21.08
CA ALA A 5 -24.34 -43.78 21.16
C ALA A 5 -24.09 -44.96 20.19
N ARG A 6 -25.12 -45.75 19.87
CA ARG A 6 -25.00 -46.88 18.92
C ARG A 6 -24.92 -46.45 17.42
N TRP A 7 -25.48 -45.30 17.10
CA TRP A 7 -25.40 -44.73 15.74
C TRP A 7 -24.07 -44.03 15.47
N CYS A 8 -23.44 -43.40 16.48
CA CYS A 8 -22.11 -42.79 16.37
C CYS A 8 -21.00 -43.84 16.19
N VAL A 9 -21.10 -44.99 16.82
CA VAL A 9 -20.12 -46.09 16.67
C VAL A 9 -20.27 -46.78 15.30
N ALA A 10 -21.49 -46.93 14.75
CA ALA A 10 -21.72 -47.46 13.42
C ALA A 10 -21.26 -46.54 12.32
N PHE A 11 -21.34 -45.20 12.53
CA PHE A 11 -20.86 -44.19 11.57
C PHE A 11 -19.32 -44.08 11.56
N LEU A 12 -18.68 -44.31 12.68
CA LEU A 12 -17.21 -44.34 12.80
C LEU A 12 -16.59 -45.60 12.17
N LEU A 13 -17.29 -46.72 12.17
CA LEU A 13 -16.83 -47.94 11.54
C LEU A 13 -17.05 -47.98 10.01
N LEU A 14 -17.95 -47.16 9.48
CA LEU A 14 -18.19 -47.03 8.03
C LEU A 14 -17.18 -46.05 7.35
N ILE A 15 -16.54 -45.18 8.10
CA ILE A 15 -15.48 -44.25 7.61
C ILE A 15 -14.10 -44.95 7.61
N ALA A 16 -13.91 -46.02 8.34
CA ALA A 16 -12.63 -46.74 8.40
C ALA A 16 -12.41 -47.73 7.21
N GLY A 17 -13.39 -47.87 6.27
CA GLY A 17 -13.34 -48.85 5.19
C GLY A 17 -13.06 -48.30 3.78
N SER A 18 -12.76 -47.00 3.60
CA SER A 18 -12.60 -46.38 2.27
C SER A 18 -11.38 -45.49 2.14
N PHE A 19 -10.24 -45.87 2.69
CA PHE A 19 -8.98 -45.30 2.25
C PHE A 19 -8.49 -46.14 1.06
N PRO A 20 -8.32 -45.55 -0.14
CA PRO A 20 -7.56 -46.24 -1.17
C PRO A 20 -6.14 -46.40 -0.62
N VAL A 21 -5.70 -47.64 -0.53
CA VAL A 21 -4.30 -47.97 -0.27
C VAL A 21 -3.49 -47.30 -1.38
N ALA A 22 -2.80 -46.18 -1.03
CA ALA A 22 -1.83 -45.57 -1.91
C ALA A 22 -0.80 -46.66 -2.22
N ALA A 23 -0.60 -46.92 -3.50
CA ALA A 23 0.46 -47.82 -3.98
C ALA A 23 1.83 -47.29 -3.48
N PRO A 24 2.77 -48.15 -3.18
CA PRO A 24 3.96 -47.78 -2.43
C PRO A 24 4.85 -46.81 -3.22
N ALA A 25 5.15 -45.68 -2.62
CA ALA A 25 6.14 -44.69 -3.06
C ALA A 25 7.59 -45.25 -3.14
N HIS A 26 7.82 -46.47 -2.73
CA HIS A 26 9.14 -47.09 -2.65
C HIS A 26 9.76 -47.49 -4.02
N ALA A 27 9.00 -47.52 -5.11
CA ALA A 27 9.59 -47.85 -6.44
C ALA A 27 10.31 -46.65 -7.05
N GLN A 28 9.87 -45.43 -6.80
CA GLN A 28 10.53 -44.19 -7.30
C GLN A 28 11.77 -43.80 -6.48
N ASP A 29 11.83 -44.18 -5.20
CA ASP A 29 12.97 -43.88 -4.33
C ASP A 29 14.27 -44.57 -4.81
N GLY A 30 14.17 -45.75 -5.42
CA GLY A 30 15.32 -46.49 -5.95
C GLY A 30 15.87 -45.94 -7.27
N GLU A 31 15.00 -45.41 -8.13
CA GLU A 31 15.39 -44.91 -9.47
C GLU A 31 16.16 -43.59 -9.38
N ALA A 32 15.62 -42.59 -8.68
CA ALA A 32 16.29 -41.30 -8.50
C ALA A 32 17.61 -41.43 -7.75
N ALA A 33 17.68 -42.31 -6.72
CA ALA A 33 18.89 -42.57 -6.00
C ALA A 33 19.96 -43.23 -6.91
N ALA A 34 19.56 -44.21 -7.73
CA ALA A 34 20.48 -44.86 -8.66
C ALA A 34 21.05 -43.90 -9.72
N ILE A 35 20.23 -42.97 -10.21
CA ILE A 35 20.67 -41.96 -11.18
C ILE A 35 21.66 -40.96 -10.50
N ILE A 36 21.40 -40.51 -9.27
CA ILE A 36 22.31 -39.62 -8.54
C ILE A 36 23.67 -40.27 -8.31
N GLN A 37 23.72 -41.57 -8.03
CA GLN A 37 25.00 -42.29 -7.85
C GLN A 37 25.83 -42.33 -9.12
N LYS A 38 25.26 -42.08 -10.31
CA LYS A 38 26.03 -41.95 -11.56
C LYS A 38 26.96 -40.72 -11.57
N PHE A 39 26.83 -39.76 -10.67
CA PHE A 39 27.79 -38.68 -10.48
C PHE A 39 29.08 -39.13 -9.78
N GLY A 40 29.14 -40.36 -9.27
CA GLY A 40 30.35 -40.95 -8.66
C GLY A 40 31.44 -41.29 -9.68
N GLY A 41 32.70 -41.26 -9.24
CA GLY A 41 33.85 -41.59 -10.09
C GLY A 41 34.31 -40.43 -10.99
N LYS A 42 35.21 -40.76 -11.92
CA LYS A 42 35.73 -39.81 -12.91
C LYS A 42 34.81 -39.73 -14.10
N GLN A 43 33.95 -38.73 -14.15
CA GLN A 43 33.04 -38.49 -15.26
C GLN A 43 33.53 -37.38 -16.21
N SER A 44 33.14 -37.51 -17.48
CA SER A 44 33.26 -36.42 -18.44
C SER A 44 32.16 -35.38 -18.22
N PHE A 45 32.33 -34.18 -18.74
CA PHE A 45 31.25 -33.15 -18.69
C PHE A 45 30.00 -33.60 -19.44
N SER A 46 30.14 -34.36 -20.52
CA SER A 46 29.03 -34.92 -21.30
C SER A 46 28.19 -35.93 -20.49
N ASP A 47 28.89 -36.78 -19.66
CA ASP A 47 28.19 -37.74 -18.80
C ASP A 47 27.42 -37.01 -17.70
N THR A 48 27.97 -35.92 -17.14
CA THR A 48 27.30 -35.07 -16.16
C THR A 48 26.04 -34.41 -16.75
N GLU A 49 26.08 -33.90 -17.99
CA GLU A 49 24.95 -33.35 -18.72
C GLU A 49 23.84 -34.42 -18.92
N ALA A 50 24.23 -35.65 -19.32
CA ALA A 50 23.28 -36.73 -19.50
C ALA A 50 22.58 -37.14 -18.18
N VAL A 51 23.30 -37.21 -17.07
CA VAL A 51 22.76 -37.52 -15.75
C VAL A 51 21.79 -36.43 -15.28
N ILE A 52 22.10 -35.16 -15.52
CA ILE A 52 21.17 -34.03 -15.19
C ILE A 52 19.88 -34.15 -15.98
N ALA A 53 19.97 -34.45 -17.29
CA ALA A 53 18.78 -34.65 -18.13
C ALA A 53 17.94 -35.85 -17.67
N GLU A 54 18.57 -36.96 -17.30
CA GLU A 54 17.90 -38.15 -16.77
C GLU A 54 17.21 -37.85 -15.43
N LEU A 55 17.85 -37.09 -14.53
CA LEU A 55 17.27 -36.64 -13.26
C LEU A 55 16.08 -35.71 -13.48
N ALA A 56 16.16 -34.77 -14.42
CA ALA A 56 15.07 -33.89 -14.75
C ALA A 56 13.84 -34.66 -15.29
N ALA A 57 14.07 -35.73 -16.05
CA ALA A 57 13.03 -36.57 -16.61
C ALA A 57 12.25 -37.38 -15.55
N THR A 58 12.85 -37.68 -14.38
CA THR A 58 12.17 -38.42 -13.29
C THR A 58 10.97 -37.65 -12.73
N GLY A 59 10.96 -36.33 -12.81
CA GLY A 59 9.92 -35.46 -12.23
C GLY A 59 9.89 -35.46 -10.69
N ASP A 60 10.85 -36.09 -10.01
CA ASP A 60 10.90 -36.16 -8.55
C ASP A 60 11.44 -34.85 -7.95
N ALA A 61 10.59 -34.10 -7.24
CA ALA A 61 10.96 -32.84 -6.63
C ALA A 61 12.14 -32.93 -5.63
N ARG A 62 12.39 -34.10 -5.05
CA ARG A 62 13.49 -34.34 -4.09
C ARG A 62 14.86 -34.24 -4.76
N VAL A 63 14.96 -34.56 -6.05
CA VAL A 63 16.17 -34.45 -6.87
C VAL A 63 16.68 -33.01 -6.94
N ALA A 64 15.81 -32.01 -6.79
CA ALA A 64 16.17 -30.60 -6.80
C ALA A 64 17.24 -30.25 -5.74
N ARG A 65 17.31 -31.01 -4.63
CA ARG A 65 18.35 -30.82 -3.60
C ARG A 65 19.72 -31.21 -4.12
N ALA A 66 19.84 -32.36 -4.77
CA ALA A 66 21.08 -32.83 -5.36
C ALA A 66 21.58 -31.91 -6.49
N LEU A 67 20.65 -31.44 -7.35
CA LEU A 67 20.99 -30.52 -8.44
C LEU A 67 21.42 -29.13 -7.90
N ARG A 68 20.79 -28.61 -6.85
CA ARG A 68 21.28 -27.38 -6.19
C ARG A 68 22.68 -27.57 -5.61
N ALA A 69 22.90 -28.66 -4.88
CA ALA A 69 24.23 -28.97 -4.34
C ALA A 69 25.30 -29.13 -5.43
N LEU A 70 24.93 -29.66 -6.59
CA LEU A 70 25.82 -29.73 -7.75
C LEU A 70 26.14 -28.31 -8.27
N GLY A 71 25.14 -27.46 -8.45
CA GLY A 71 25.29 -26.06 -8.89
C GLY A 71 26.15 -25.23 -7.95
N ASP A 72 26.02 -25.45 -6.63
CA ASP A 72 26.78 -24.78 -5.58
C ASP A 72 28.18 -25.36 -5.38
N GLY A 73 28.53 -26.46 -6.10
CA GLY A 73 29.81 -27.16 -5.97
C GLY A 73 29.98 -27.90 -4.63
N ASN A 74 28.86 -28.29 -4.00
CA ASN A 74 28.80 -29.03 -2.75
C ASN A 74 28.45 -30.52 -2.94
N LEU A 75 28.19 -30.96 -4.18
CA LEU A 75 28.04 -32.38 -4.48
C LEU A 75 29.41 -33.02 -4.57
N VAL A 76 29.65 -34.04 -3.74
CA VAL A 76 30.94 -34.73 -3.59
C VAL A 76 30.75 -36.23 -3.73
N TRP A 77 31.72 -36.91 -4.21
CA TRP A 77 31.77 -38.37 -4.17
C TRP A 77 32.99 -38.85 -3.38
N ARG A 78 32.83 -39.98 -2.69
CA ARG A 78 33.85 -40.59 -1.85
C ARG A 78 34.72 -41.56 -2.66
N LYS A 79 36.03 -41.41 -2.56
CA LYS A 79 36.99 -42.18 -3.37
C LYS A 79 37.00 -43.69 -3.10
N SER A 80 36.57 -44.13 -1.92
CA SER A 80 36.63 -45.55 -1.50
C SER A 80 35.56 -46.42 -2.15
N ASP A 81 34.36 -45.86 -2.41
CA ASP A 81 33.15 -46.59 -2.87
C ASP A 81 32.37 -45.86 -3.97
N GLU A 82 32.90 -44.73 -4.44
CA GLU A 82 32.29 -43.85 -5.45
C GLU A 82 30.87 -43.32 -5.08
N ALA A 83 30.45 -43.47 -3.82
CA ALA A 83 29.17 -43.03 -3.36
C ALA A 83 29.09 -41.48 -3.31
N VAL A 84 27.93 -40.95 -3.74
CA VAL A 84 27.67 -39.50 -3.90
C VAL A 84 26.90 -38.94 -2.70
N PHE A 85 27.36 -37.80 -2.19
CA PHE A 85 26.82 -37.13 -1.02
C PHE A 85 26.80 -35.60 -1.23
N ILE A 86 26.03 -34.91 -0.42
CA ILE A 86 26.12 -33.45 -0.26
C ILE A 86 27.10 -33.18 0.89
N GLY A 87 28.23 -32.53 0.58
CA GLY A 87 29.23 -32.14 1.58
C GLY A 87 28.92 -30.81 2.24
N ARG A 88 28.93 -30.76 3.57
CA ARG A 88 28.71 -29.54 4.38
C ARG A 88 29.82 -29.35 5.40
N GLY A 89 30.39 -28.15 5.48
CA GLY A 89 31.49 -27.83 6.39
C GLY A 89 32.87 -27.99 5.75
N SER A 90 33.96 -27.90 6.54
CA SER A 90 35.32 -27.86 6.00
C SER A 90 36.12 -29.14 6.26
N ASP A 91 36.45 -29.53 7.47
CA ASP A 91 37.15 -30.77 7.79
C ASP A 91 36.95 -31.12 9.28
N PRO A 92 36.32 -32.24 9.65
CA PRO A 92 35.71 -33.22 8.74
C PRO A 92 34.43 -32.67 8.04
N VAL A 93 34.22 -33.09 6.81
CA VAL A 93 33.04 -32.73 6.01
C VAL A 93 31.86 -33.61 6.45
N THR A 94 30.75 -33.02 6.83
CA THR A 94 29.50 -33.74 7.09
C THR A 94 28.87 -34.16 5.75
N LEU A 95 28.54 -35.45 5.64
CA LEU A 95 27.93 -36.05 4.46
C LEU A 95 26.43 -36.17 4.66
N LEU A 96 25.65 -35.55 3.75
CA LEU A 96 24.20 -35.64 3.74
C LEU A 96 23.75 -36.48 2.56
N ASP A 97 22.66 -37.22 2.73
CA ASP A 97 22.00 -37.93 1.64
C ASP A 97 21.45 -36.95 0.60
N PRO A 98 21.70 -37.12 -0.69
CA PRO A 98 21.31 -36.17 -1.73
C PRO A 98 19.79 -36.03 -1.93
N LEU A 99 18.99 -37.05 -1.57
CA LEU A 99 17.53 -37.04 -1.71
C LEU A 99 16.83 -36.61 -0.43
N THR A 100 17.19 -37.25 0.72
CA THR A 100 16.50 -36.97 1.99
C THR A 100 17.10 -35.75 2.70
N GLY A 101 18.40 -35.52 2.55
CA GLY A 101 19.14 -34.47 3.27
C GLY A 101 19.51 -34.86 4.70
N ASP A 102 19.30 -36.13 5.07
CA ASP A 102 19.69 -36.66 6.37
C ASP A 102 21.21 -36.82 6.47
N GLU A 103 21.71 -36.67 7.68
CA GLU A 103 23.15 -36.86 7.94
C GLU A 103 23.48 -38.35 7.91
N VAL A 104 24.40 -38.74 6.99
CA VAL A 104 24.83 -40.12 6.82
C VAL A 104 26.16 -40.40 7.57
N GLY A 105 26.93 -39.33 7.82
CA GLY A 105 28.21 -39.46 8.52
C GLY A 105 29.17 -38.32 8.23
N THR A 106 30.43 -38.51 8.57
CA THR A 106 31.52 -37.55 8.29
C THR A 106 32.66 -38.21 7.60
N ALA A 107 33.38 -37.48 6.73
CA ALA A 107 34.60 -37.96 6.09
C ALA A 107 35.63 -36.83 6.04
N PRO A 108 36.97 -37.19 6.06
CA PRO A 108 37.99 -36.20 5.83
C PRO A 108 37.94 -35.66 4.39
N SER A 109 38.26 -34.41 4.22
CA SER A 109 38.22 -33.74 2.90
C SER A 109 39.13 -34.39 1.87
N SER A 110 40.21 -35.06 2.31
CA SER A 110 41.14 -35.81 1.47
C SER A 110 40.50 -36.98 0.70
N ASP A 111 39.46 -37.59 1.28
CA ASP A 111 38.80 -38.77 0.74
C ASP A 111 37.62 -38.41 -0.19
N LEU A 112 37.32 -37.13 -0.29
CA LEU A 112 36.22 -36.61 -1.10
C LEU A 112 36.75 -35.93 -2.37
N THR A 113 35.96 -36.00 -3.43
CA THR A 113 36.20 -35.27 -4.67
C THR A 113 34.92 -34.57 -5.09
N LYS A 114 35.00 -33.27 -5.42
CA LYS A 114 33.85 -32.50 -5.92
C LYS A 114 33.52 -32.92 -7.35
N VAL A 115 32.22 -33.02 -7.65
CA VAL A 115 31.75 -33.16 -9.03
C VAL A 115 32.07 -31.88 -9.78
N ARG A 116 32.75 -31.98 -10.91
CA ARG A 116 33.17 -30.81 -11.71
C ARG A 116 32.05 -30.35 -12.62
N ILE A 117 31.81 -29.06 -12.64
CA ILE A 117 30.82 -28.42 -13.53
C ILE A 117 31.47 -27.30 -14.34
N LYS A 118 31.00 -27.10 -15.56
CA LYS A 118 31.32 -25.96 -16.44
C LYS A 118 30.08 -25.04 -16.55
N ASN A 119 30.23 -23.89 -17.19
CA ASN A 119 29.13 -22.93 -17.29
C ASN A 119 27.89 -23.46 -18.03
N SER A 120 28.08 -24.31 -19.08
CA SER A 120 26.95 -24.96 -19.75
C SER A 120 26.14 -25.84 -18.79
N ILE A 121 26.84 -26.66 -17.96
CA ILE A 121 26.19 -27.53 -16.97
C ILE A 121 25.38 -26.71 -15.92
N ARG A 122 25.82 -25.51 -15.58
CA ARG A 122 25.04 -24.63 -14.70
C ARG A 122 23.72 -24.21 -15.33
N ASN A 123 23.70 -23.94 -16.63
CA ASN A 123 22.49 -23.67 -17.37
C ASN A 123 21.57 -24.89 -17.38
N ASP A 124 22.12 -26.07 -17.65
CA ASP A 124 21.36 -27.34 -17.64
C ASP A 124 20.75 -27.62 -16.25
N ILE A 125 21.48 -27.36 -15.18
CA ILE A 125 21.00 -27.47 -13.80
C ILE A 125 19.84 -26.47 -13.57
N THR A 126 19.97 -25.24 -14.03
CA THR A 126 18.92 -24.22 -13.88
C THR A 126 17.65 -24.64 -14.62
N THR A 127 17.80 -25.13 -15.84
CA THR A 127 16.68 -25.66 -16.65
C THR A 127 16.03 -26.86 -15.99
N ALA A 128 16.82 -27.82 -15.50
CA ALA A 128 16.33 -28.99 -14.79
C ALA A 128 15.59 -28.63 -13.50
N LEU A 129 16.13 -27.70 -12.69
CA LEU A 129 15.47 -27.19 -11.50
C LEU A 129 14.16 -26.47 -11.83
N GLY A 130 14.14 -25.68 -12.89
CA GLY A 130 12.94 -25.04 -13.40
C GLY A 130 11.84 -26.05 -13.74
N SER A 131 12.18 -27.10 -14.51
CA SER A 131 11.22 -28.15 -14.90
C SER A 131 10.68 -28.94 -13.70
N LEU A 132 11.51 -29.24 -12.72
CA LEU A 132 11.11 -29.95 -11.48
C LEU A 132 10.16 -29.10 -10.62
N THR A 133 10.43 -27.80 -10.52
CA THR A 133 9.56 -26.89 -9.72
C THR A 133 8.20 -26.67 -10.33
N LEU A 134 8.06 -26.82 -11.65
CA LEU A 134 6.77 -26.77 -12.35
C LEU A 134 5.88 -27.99 -12.08
N ARG A 135 6.40 -29.09 -11.54
CA ARG A 135 5.68 -30.34 -11.27
C ARG A 135 5.42 -30.63 -9.79
N VAL A 136 5.74 -29.69 -8.90
CA VAL A 136 5.49 -29.83 -7.46
C VAL A 136 3.98 -29.87 -7.17
N ASP A 137 3.53 -30.68 -6.23
CA ASP A 137 2.10 -30.84 -5.88
C ASP A 137 1.40 -29.54 -5.45
N ASN A 138 2.14 -28.61 -4.82
CA ASN A 138 1.59 -27.36 -4.30
C ASN A 138 1.40 -26.31 -5.41
N PRO A 139 0.13 -25.91 -5.75
CA PRO A 139 -0.15 -24.92 -6.79
C PRO A 139 0.52 -23.57 -6.57
N ALA A 140 0.64 -23.12 -5.31
CA ALA A 140 1.30 -21.84 -5.00
C ALA A 140 2.81 -21.85 -5.28
N GLN A 141 3.44 -23.04 -5.22
CA GLN A 141 4.87 -23.16 -5.59
C GLN A 141 5.00 -23.20 -7.12
N ARG A 142 4.13 -23.90 -7.85
CA ARG A 142 4.11 -23.90 -9.31
C ARG A 142 3.87 -22.51 -9.88
N LEU A 143 2.93 -21.75 -9.28
CA LEU A 143 2.66 -20.37 -9.66
C LEU A 143 3.90 -19.46 -9.49
N ARG A 144 4.63 -19.62 -8.37
CA ARG A 144 5.88 -18.87 -8.14
C ARG A 144 6.96 -19.25 -9.14
N ALA A 145 7.10 -20.55 -9.45
CA ALA A 145 8.04 -21.02 -10.45
C ALA A 145 7.74 -20.41 -11.83
N ALA A 146 6.46 -20.42 -12.26
CA ALA A 146 6.04 -19.81 -13.52
C ALA A 146 6.35 -18.31 -13.57
N ASN A 147 6.13 -17.56 -12.48
CA ASN A 147 6.48 -16.15 -12.41
C ASN A 147 8.01 -15.92 -12.52
N THR A 148 8.83 -16.74 -11.87
CA THR A 148 10.29 -16.65 -11.99
C THR A 148 10.75 -16.91 -13.42
N LEU A 149 10.21 -17.95 -14.07
CA LEU A 149 10.54 -18.30 -15.46
C LEU A 149 10.07 -17.23 -16.45
N PHE A 150 8.99 -16.54 -16.16
CA PHE A 150 8.54 -15.38 -16.95
C PHE A 150 9.58 -14.25 -16.94
N SER A 151 10.14 -13.95 -15.76
CA SER A 151 11.18 -12.90 -15.60
C SER A 151 12.49 -13.29 -16.28
N ASP A 152 12.88 -14.57 -16.17
CA ASP A 152 14.13 -15.10 -16.71
C ASP A 152 14.08 -15.21 -18.24
N ALA A 153 12.92 -15.53 -18.80
CA ALA A 153 12.65 -15.65 -20.25
C ALA A 153 13.68 -16.55 -20.97
N ASP A 154 14.02 -17.70 -20.37
CA ASP A 154 15.03 -18.61 -20.93
C ASP A 154 14.44 -19.48 -22.06
N PRO A 155 14.97 -19.41 -23.30
CA PRO A 155 14.53 -20.25 -24.42
C PRO A 155 14.61 -21.76 -24.15
N ALA A 156 15.52 -22.23 -23.29
CA ALA A 156 15.64 -23.64 -22.93
C ALA A 156 14.41 -24.17 -22.17
N MET A 157 13.58 -23.28 -21.61
CA MET A 157 12.36 -23.64 -20.88
C MET A 157 11.12 -23.84 -21.77
N ILE A 158 11.19 -23.61 -23.09
CA ILE A 158 10.04 -23.73 -23.99
C ILE A 158 9.42 -25.14 -23.93
N GLU A 159 10.22 -26.20 -24.13
CA GLU A 159 9.71 -27.58 -24.11
C GLU A 159 9.24 -28.03 -22.70
N PRO A 160 10.00 -27.76 -21.60
CA PRO A 160 9.54 -28.05 -20.25
C PRO A 160 8.23 -27.35 -19.88
N LEU A 161 8.07 -26.07 -20.26
CA LEU A 161 6.83 -25.31 -20.01
C LEU A 161 5.66 -25.86 -20.81
N ALA A 162 5.85 -26.18 -22.10
CA ALA A 162 4.81 -26.77 -22.95
C ALA A 162 4.30 -28.11 -22.37
N ALA A 163 5.21 -28.96 -21.91
CA ALA A 163 4.86 -30.23 -21.25
C ALA A 163 4.14 -30.01 -19.91
N ALA A 164 4.55 -29.02 -19.12
CA ALA A 164 3.90 -28.69 -17.84
C ALA A 164 2.49 -28.13 -18.06
N ILE A 165 2.29 -27.25 -19.04
CA ILE A 165 0.98 -26.64 -19.41
C ILE A 165 -0.02 -27.73 -19.81
N ALA A 166 0.42 -28.76 -20.56
CA ALA A 166 -0.44 -29.87 -20.99
C ALA A 166 -0.95 -30.72 -19.82
N ALA A 167 -0.19 -30.78 -18.71
CA ALA A 167 -0.50 -31.58 -17.53
C ALA A 167 -1.12 -30.76 -16.37
N GLU A 168 -1.16 -29.42 -16.47
CA GLU A 168 -1.57 -28.53 -15.37
C GLU A 168 -3.11 -28.49 -15.21
N PRO A 169 -3.66 -28.92 -14.05
CA PRO A 169 -5.09 -28.90 -13.80
C PRO A 169 -5.61 -27.54 -13.31
N ASP A 170 -4.75 -26.69 -12.72
CA ASP A 170 -5.14 -25.39 -12.18
C ASP A 170 -5.08 -24.30 -13.27
N ALA A 171 -6.23 -23.72 -13.61
CA ALA A 171 -6.34 -22.72 -14.68
C ALA A 171 -5.49 -21.46 -14.43
N ALA A 172 -5.32 -21.04 -13.16
CA ALA A 172 -4.53 -19.87 -12.83
C ALA A 172 -3.02 -20.13 -12.98
N VAL A 173 -2.57 -21.32 -12.56
CA VAL A 173 -1.18 -21.75 -12.76
C VAL A 173 -0.89 -21.94 -14.25
N LYS A 174 -1.82 -22.57 -14.98
CA LYS A 174 -1.72 -22.79 -16.43
C LYS A 174 -1.54 -21.48 -17.18
N ALA A 175 -2.37 -20.47 -16.92
CA ALA A 175 -2.26 -19.16 -17.54
C ALA A 175 -0.89 -18.51 -17.28
N ARG A 176 -0.34 -18.65 -16.06
CA ARG A 176 1.01 -18.14 -15.74
C ARG A 176 2.12 -18.89 -16.44
N MET A 177 1.98 -20.19 -16.62
CA MET A 177 2.92 -20.99 -17.41
C MET A 177 2.87 -20.60 -18.90
N GLU A 178 1.68 -20.33 -19.45
CA GLU A 178 1.50 -19.85 -20.83
C GLU A 178 2.18 -18.48 -21.03
N GLU A 179 2.05 -17.57 -20.07
CA GLU A 179 2.79 -16.29 -20.09
C GLU A 179 4.32 -16.49 -20.04
N ALA A 180 4.80 -17.41 -19.19
CA ALA A 180 6.23 -17.74 -19.12
C ALA A 180 6.75 -18.38 -20.41
N LEU A 181 5.95 -19.24 -21.03
CA LEU A 181 6.25 -19.81 -22.34
C LEU A 181 6.36 -18.72 -23.40
N ALA A 182 5.42 -17.78 -23.42
CA ALA A 182 5.44 -16.66 -24.35
C ALA A 182 6.71 -15.79 -24.17
N ALA A 183 7.14 -15.55 -22.93
CA ALA A 183 8.38 -14.80 -22.65
C ALA A 183 9.62 -15.55 -23.17
N ALA A 184 9.68 -16.87 -22.99
CA ALA A 184 10.76 -17.71 -23.50
C ALA A 184 10.78 -17.76 -25.05
N VAL A 185 9.60 -17.78 -25.69
CA VAL A 185 9.46 -17.72 -27.17
C VAL A 185 9.98 -16.39 -27.71
N LEU A 186 9.67 -15.25 -27.06
CA LEU A 186 10.20 -13.95 -27.48
C LEU A 186 11.72 -13.89 -27.43
N ALA A 187 12.35 -14.58 -26.49
CA ALA A 187 13.80 -14.61 -26.33
C ALA A 187 14.50 -15.65 -27.22
N SER A 188 13.76 -16.50 -27.94
CA SER A 188 14.25 -17.59 -28.79
C SER A 188 14.42 -17.18 -30.25
N ASP A 189 14.96 -18.09 -31.08
CA ASP A 189 15.06 -17.95 -32.54
C ASP A 189 13.82 -18.50 -33.29
N ARG A 190 12.65 -18.56 -32.63
CA ARG A 190 11.38 -19.01 -33.25
C ARG A 190 10.91 -18.05 -34.34
N PRO A 191 10.03 -18.50 -35.28
CA PRO A 191 9.50 -17.66 -36.36
C PRO A 191 8.79 -16.38 -35.86
N ALA A 192 8.78 -15.33 -36.72
CA ALA A 192 8.16 -14.05 -36.42
C ALA A 192 6.67 -14.16 -36.03
N THR A 193 5.93 -15.07 -36.65
CA THR A 193 4.52 -15.34 -36.35
C THR A 193 4.32 -15.85 -34.92
N GLU A 194 5.13 -16.80 -34.45
CA GLU A 194 5.06 -17.31 -33.08
C GLU A 194 5.45 -16.21 -32.06
N LYS A 195 6.45 -15.39 -32.40
CA LYS A 195 6.83 -14.22 -31.57
C LYS A 195 5.72 -13.17 -31.52
N ALA A 196 4.99 -12.96 -32.62
CA ALA A 196 3.86 -12.02 -32.65
C ALA A 196 2.71 -12.51 -31.74
N GLU A 197 2.38 -13.81 -31.80
CA GLU A 197 1.39 -14.43 -30.90
C GLU A 197 1.85 -14.34 -29.42
N ALA A 198 3.11 -14.66 -29.15
CA ALA A 198 3.68 -14.54 -27.82
C ALA A 198 3.64 -13.10 -27.27
N ALA A 199 3.92 -12.09 -28.13
CA ALA A 199 3.77 -10.69 -27.74
C ALA A 199 2.32 -10.35 -27.36
N GLY A 200 1.33 -10.93 -28.05
CA GLY A 200 -0.09 -10.80 -27.72
C GLY A 200 -0.41 -11.35 -26.33
N VAL A 201 0.04 -12.58 -26.04
CA VAL A 201 -0.17 -13.25 -24.74
C VAL A 201 0.45 -12.42 -23.58
N ILE A 202 1.68 -11.93 -23.77
CA ILE A 202 2.33 -11.06 -22.77
C ILE A 202 1.59 -9.73 -22.64
N GLY A 203 1.04 -9.19 -23.72
CA GLY A 203 0.22 -7.97 -23.73
C GLY A 203 -1.05 -8.10 -22.87
N GLU A 204 -1.69 -9.27 -22.83
CA GLU A 204 -2.88 -9.52 -22.00
C GLU A 204 -2.58 -9.48 -20.50
N ARG A 205 -1.42 -9.94 -20.08
CA ARG A 205 -0.94 -9.82 -18.69
C ARG A 205 -0.99 -8.37 -18.22
N GLY A 206 -0.47 -7.45 -19.02
CA GLY A 206 -0.70 -6.01 -18.88
C GLY A 206 -0.05 -5.36 -17.67
N ASP A 207 0.97 -5.95 -17.05
CA ASP A 207 1.73 -5.41 -15.94
C ASP A 207 3.05 -4.74 -16.40
N ARG A 208 3.80 -4.14 -15.45
CA ARG A 208 5.07 -3.46 -15.75
C ARG A 208 6.18 -4.41 -16.18
N GLU A 209 6.13 -5.65 -15.70
CA GLU A 209 7.12 -6.67 -16.06
C GLU A 209 6.94 -7.09 -17.51
N ALA A 210 5.68 -7.35 -17.94
CA ALA A 210 5.32 -7.59 -19.33
C ALA A 210 5.77 -6.44 -20.25
N LEU A 211 5.53 -5.19 -19.82
CA LEU A 211 5.99 -4.02 -20.55
C LEU A 211 7.52 -4.02 -20.76
N THR A 212 8.27 -4.34 -19.71
CA THR A 212 9.75 -4.37 -19.77
C THR A 212 10.25 -5.41 -20.76
N ILE A 213 9.66 -6.62 -20.77
CA ILE A 213 10.01 -7.70 -21.69
C ILE A 213 9.70 -7.27 -23.14
N LEU A 214 8.49 -6.76 -23.39
CA LEU A 214 8.07 -6.34 -24.73
C LEU A 214 8.91 -5.18 -25.27
N VAL A 215 9.24 -4.17 -24.46
CA VAL A 215 10.09 -3.05 -24.86
C VAL A 215 11.49 -3.53 -25.23
N ARG A 216 12.07 -4.43 -24.44
CA ARG A 216 13.38 -5.04 -24.72
C ARG A 216 13.33 -5.82 -26.03
N PHE A 217 12.30 -6.62 -26.24
CA PHE A 217 12.11 -7.39 -27.45
C PHE A 217 11.94 -6.50 -28.68
N ALA A 218 11.05 -5.49 -28.64
CA ALA A 218 10.81 -4.57 -29.75
C ALA A 218 12.06 -3.77 -30.16
N ALA A 219 12.96 -3.50 -29.19
CA ALA A 219 14.24 -2.82 -29.46
C ALA A 219 15.31 -3.74 -30.07
N ALA A 220 15.20 -5.06 -29.84
CA ALA A 220 16.21 -6.04 -30.28
C ALA A 220 15.83 -6.78 -31.57
N THR A 221 14.53 -6.83 -31.92
CA THR A 221 14.06 -7.59 -33.11
C THR A 221 14.10 -6.77 -34.38
N ASP A 222 14.56 -7.38 -35.47
CA ASP A 222 14.51 -6.84 -36.83
C ASP A 222 13.23 -7.28 -37.59
N ASP A 223 12.49 -8.25 -37.05
CA ASP A 223 11.27 -8.78 -37.65
C ASP A 223 10.12 -7.77 -37.55
N LEU A 224 9.67 -7.25 -38.68
CA LEU A 224 8.64 -6.19 -38.74
C LEU A 224 7.30 -6.64 -38.19
N GLU A 225 6.88 -7.89 -38.42
CA GLU A 225 5.60 -8.44 -37.94
C GLU A 225 5.62 -8.59 -36.41
N ALA A 226 6.64 -9.25 -35.87
CA ALA A 226 6.79 -9.44 -34.43
C ALA A 226 6.97 -8.10 -33.70
N LYS A 227 7.68 -7.14 -34.30
CA LYS A 227 7.85 -5.80 -33.77
C LYS A 227 6.53 -5.04 -33.70
N ALA A 228 5.73 -5.05 -34.77
CA ALA A 228 4.44 -4.38 -34.82
C ALA A 228 3.45 -4.97 -33.78
N ALA A 229 3.46 -6.29 -33.59
CA ALA A 229 2.68 -6.96 -32.55
C ALA A 229 3.11 -6.51 -31.15
N ALA A 230 4.42 -6.48 -30.88
CA ALA A 230 4.97 -6.03 -29.61
C ALA A 230 4.64 -4.54 -29.33
N GLU A 231 4.78 -3.65 -30.33
CA GLU A 231 4.41 -2.24 -30.20
C GLU A 231 2.91 -2.04 -29.92
N THR A 232 2.05 -2.86 -30.53
CA THR A 232 0.61 -2.87 -30.26
C THR A 232 0.32 -3.29 -28.82
N ALA A 233 0.97 -4.35 -28.34
CA ALA A 233 0.88 -4.83 -26.97
C ALA A 233 1.41 -3.78 -25.98
N ILE A 234 2.56 -3.16 -26.24
CA ILE A 234 3.13 -2.07 -25.45
C ILE A 234 2.11 -0.92 -25.32
N ALA A 235 1.56 -0.45 -26.45
CA ALA A 235 0.57 0.65 -26.43
C ALA A 235 -0.69 0.28 -25.65
N SER A 236 -1.10 -0.99 -25.62
CA SER A 236 -2.23 -1.45 -24.82
C SER A 236 -1.93 -1.44 -23.31
N ILE A 237 -0.74 -1.91 -22.93
CA ILE A 237 -0.27 -1.92 -21.54
C ILE A 237 -0.07 -0.49 -21.02
N GLU A 238 0.55 0.39 -21.81
CA GLU A 238 0.75 1.79 -21.43
C GLU A 238 -0.57 2.51 -21.18
N ARG A 239 -1.59 2.28 -22.03
CA ARG A 239 -2.95 2.81 -21.80
C ARG A 239 -3.56 2.30 -20.51
N LYS A 240 -3.40 0.99 -20.21
CA LYS A 240 -3.89 0.37 -19.00
C LYS A 240 -3.18 0.93 -17.77
N ILE A 241 -1.85 1.07 -17.82
CA ILE A 241 -1.06 1.69 -16.75
C ILE A 241 -1.46 3.15 -16.54
N ALA A 242 -1.61 3.93 -17.63
CA ALA A 242 -2.03 5.33 -17.56
C ALA A 242 -3.42 5.47 -16.91
N PHE A 243 -4.37 4.59 -17.25
CA PHE A 243 -5.69 4.58 -16.62
C PHE A 243 -5.60 4.33 -15.11
N TRP A 244 -4.88 3.29 -14.69
CA TRP A 244 -4.73 2.97 -13.27
C TRP A 244 -3.95 4.03 -12.51
N TYR A 245 -2.98 4.67 -13.16
CA TYR A 245 -2.25 5.82 -12.60
C TYR A 245 -3.20 7.00 -12.31
N GLN A 246 -4.14 7.30 -13.24
CA GLN A 246 -5.14 8.34 -13.00
C GLN A 246 -6.10 7.95 -11.87
N MET A 247 -6.51 6.68 -11.77
CA MET A 247 -7.33 6.20 -10.66
C MET A 247 -6.59 6.32 -9.31
N GLN A 248 -5.29 6.00 -9.30
CA GLN A 248 -4.44 6.18 -8.12
C GLN A 248 -4.37 7.66 -7.69
N ASN A 249 -4.25 8.59 -8.65
CA ASN A 249 -4.24 10.03 -8.37
C ASN A 249 -5.59 10.51 -7.82
N ILE A 250 -6.72 10.01 -8.34
CA ILE A 250 -8.05 10.30 -7.78
C ILE A 250 -8.14 9.79 -6.34
N TRP A 251 -7.69 8.57 -6.09
CA TRP A 251 -7.67 7.99 -4.74
C TRP A 251 -6.87 8.83 -3.75
N TYR A 252 -5.63 9.18 -4.12
CA TYR A 252 -4.79 10.05 -3.29
C TYR A 252 -5.38 11.46 -3.14
N GLY A 253 -6.02 11.96 -4.19
CA GLY A 253 -6.74 13.24 -4.18
C GLY A 253 -7.93 13.23 -3.21
N LEU A 254 -8.72 12.15 -3.18
CA LEU A 254 -9.82 11.96 -2.22
C LEU A 254 -9.29 11.89 -0.79
N SER A 255 -8.18 11.16 -0.58
CA SER A 255 -7.54 11.11 0.74
C SER A 255 -7.07 12.48 1.22
N LEU A 256 -6.38 13.25 0.35
CA LEU A 256 -5.97 14.61 0.66
C LEU A 256 -7.19 15.52 0.90
N GLY A 257 -8.20 15.42 0.04
CA GLY A 257 -9.46 16.17 0.17
C GLY A 257 -10.19 15.90 1.49
N SER A 258 -10.13 14.66 1.99
CA SER A 258 -10.71 14.29 3.28
C SER A 258 -10.03 14.97 4.46
N VAL A 259 -8.72 15.09 4.41
CA VAL A 259 -7.94 15.81 5.43
C VAL A 259 -8.21 17.32 5.35
N LEU A 260 -8.21 17.86 4.12
CA LEU A 260 -8.56 19.27 3.88
C LEU A 260 -9.99 19.59 4.33
N LEU A 261 -10.92 18.64 4.17
CA LEU A 261 -12.29 18.77 4.66
C LEU A 261 -12.31 18.96 6.18
N LEU A 262 -11.64 18.07 6.93
CA LEU A 262 -11.59 18.17 8.39
C LEU A 262 -11.00 19.49 8.86
N ALA A 263 -9.89 19.91 8.28
CA ALA A 263 -9.25 21.18 8.62
C ALA A 263 -10.13 22.39 8.21
N ALA A 264 -10.71 22.35 7.01
CA ALA A 264 -11.52 23.45 6.50
C ALA A 264 -12.88 23.59 7.18
N ILE A 265 -13.52 22.50 7.64
CA ILE A 265 -14.80 22.55 8.34
C ILE A 265 -14.73 23.42 9.59
N GLY A 266 -13.68 23.25 10.41
CA GLY A 266 -13.49 24.07 11.60
C GLY A 266 -13.41 25.56 11.26
N LEU A 267 -12.66 25.88 10.20
CA LEU A 267 -12.53 27.26 9.71
C LEU A 267 -13.85 27.76 9.10
N ALA A 268 -14.59 26.91 8.35
CA ALA A 268 -15.88 27.28 7.76
C ALA A 268 -16.92 27.65 8.81
N ILE A 269 -16.89 27.00 9.98
CA ILE A 269 -17.78 27.32 11.10
C ILE A 269 -17.39 28.65 11.73
N THR A 270 -16.14 28.83 12.10
CA THR A 270 -15.68 30.05 12.78
C THR A 270 -15.84 31.27 11.88
N PHE A 271 -15.38 31.19 10.64
CA PHE A 271 -15.52 32.27 9.67
C PHE A 271 -16.99 32.45 9.22
N GLY A 272 -17.74 31.34 9.07
CA GLY A 272 -19.14 31.38 8.67
C GLY A 272 -20.07 32.03 9.70
N VAL A 273 -19.90 31.78 11.00
CA VAL A 273 -20.75 32.30 12.06
C VAL A 273 -20.29 33.68 12.54
N MET A 274 -19.00 33.85 12.77
CA MET A 274 -18.45 35.04 13.43
C MET A 274 -17.89 36.08 12.46
N GLY A 275 -17.59 35.69 11.22
CA GLY A 275 -16.91 36.55 10.24
C GLY A 275 -15.43 36.81 10.58
N VAL A 276 -14.84 36.01 11.44
CA VAL A 276 -13.47 36.19 11.94
C VAL A 276 -12.51 35.31 11.14
N ILE A 277 -11.44 35.92 10.61
CA ILE A 277 -10.34 35.20 9.97
C ILE A 277 -9.34 34.81 11.05
N ASN A 278 -9.21 33.51 11.32
CA ASN A 278 -8.30 32.97 12.31
C ASN A 278 -7.06 32.35 11.65
N MET A 279 -5.94 33.07 11.68
CA MET A 279 -4.64 32.55 11.17
C MET A 279 -4.05 31.48 12.07
N ALA A 280 -4.39 31.45 13.36
CA ALA A 280 -3.94 30.41 14.28
C ALA A 280 -4.74 29.09 14.14
N HIS A 281 -5.68 28.98 13.20
CA HIS A 281 -6.48 27.77 13.00
C HIS A 281 -5.59 26.57 12.61
N GLY A 282 -4.55 26.78 11.82
CA GLY A 282 -3.56 25.74 11.49
C GLY A 282 -2.87 25.17 12.74
N GLU A 283 -2.61 26.05 13.74
CA GLU A 283 -1.98 25.61 14.98
C GLU A 283 -2.91 24.75 15.86
N MET A 284 -4.21 24.86 15.68
CA MET A 284 -5.16 23.92 16.32
C MET A 284 -4.99 22.51 15.74
N VAL A 285 -4.74 22.40 14.43
CA VAL A 285 -4.39 21.13 13.77
C VAL A 285 -3.08 20.58 14.31
N MET A 286 -2.04 21.43 14.43
CA MET A 286 -0.75 21.07 15.01
C MET A 286 -0.92 20.55 16.45
N LEU A 287 -1.68 21.26 17.31
CA LEU A 287 -1.94 20.83 18.68
C LEU A 287 -2.62 19.45 18.75
N GLY A 288 -3.57 19.18 17.84
CA GLY A 288 -4.21 17.86 17.74
C GLY A 288 -3.22 16.76 17.38
N ALA A 289 -2.32 17.03 16.43
CA ALA A 289 -1.26 16.09 16.03
C ALA A 289 -0.28 15.81 17.18
N TYR A 290 0.17 16.86 17.89
CA TYR A 290 1.03 16.69 19.07
C TYR A 290 0.31 16.00 20.24
N THR A 291 -0.99 16.23 20.42
CA THR A 291 -1.78 15.47 21.41
C THR A 291 -1.77 13.99 21.08
N THR A 292 -1.91 13.61 19.80
CA THR A 292 -1.80 12.21 19.37
C THR A 292 -0.43 11.63 19.68
N PHE A 293 0.63 12.36 19.38
CA PHE A 293 2.00 11.97 19.72
C PHE A 293 2.17 11.71 21.23
N VAL A 294 1.73 12.65 22.07
CA VAL A 294 1.84 12.50 23.54
C VAL A 294 1.05 11.32 24.06
N VAL A 295 -0.18 11.11 23.55
CA VAL A 295 -1.01 9.96 23.92
C VAL A 295 -0.33 8.65 23.54
N GLN A 296 0.20 8.54 22.33
CA GLN A 296 0.89 7.32 21.90
C GLN A 296 2.17 7.07 22.68
N GLU A 297 2.94 8.11 23.00
CA GLU A 297 4.16 7.98 23.80
C GLU A 297 3.83 7.53 25.22
N ALA A 298 2.79 8.11 25.83
CA ALA A 298 2.30 7.68 27.14
C ALA A 298 1.82 6.22 27.13
N ILE A 299 1.12 5.79 26.09
CA ILE A 299 0.67 4.41 25.94
C ILE A 299 1.86 3.47 25.72
N ARG A 300 2.84 3.83 24.89
CA ARG A 300 4.05 3.01 24.65
C ARG A 300 4.84 2.75 25.95
N THR A 301 4.92 3.78 26.81
CA THR A 301 5.68 3.67 28.07
C THR A 301 4.93 3.00 29.20
N SER A 302 3.60 3.17 29.30
CA SER A 302 2.81 2.76 30.45
C SER A 302 1.94 1.52 30.22
N ALA A 303 1.39 1.34 28.99
CA ALA A 303 0.45 0.28 28.66
C ALA A 303 0.46 -0.07 27.17
N PRO A 304 1.51 -0.73 26.65
CA PRO A 304 1.69 -1.02 25.22
C PRO A 304 0.49 -1.75 24.58
N GLU A 305 -0.23 -2.56 25.36
CA GLU A 305 -1.41 -3.31 24.90
C GLU A 305 -2.56 -2.39 24.43
N LEU A 306 -2.61 -1.15 24.95
CA LEU A 306 -3.62 -0.18 24.59
C LEU A 306 -3.28 0.57 23.29
N PHE A 307 -2.17 0.26 22.62
CA PHE A 307 -1.75 0.95 21.40
C PHE A 307 -2.79 0.85 20.27
N VAL A 308 -3.50 -0.25 20.17
CA VAL A 308 -4.62 -0.46 19.23
C VAL A 308 -5.71 0.60 19.41
N TRP A 309 -5.95 1.07 20.64
CA TRP A 309 -6.95 2.07 21.01
C TRP A 309 -6.40 3.50 21.07
N SER A 310 -5.12 3.70 20.75
CA SER A 310 -4.44 5.00 20.89
C SER A 310 -5.16 6.14 20.19
N LEU A 311 -5.68 5.90 18.97
CA LEU A 311 -6.41 6.91 18.20
C LEU A 311 -7.79 7.22 18.81
N ALA A 312 -8.49 6.20 19.33
CA ALA A 312 -9.78 6.39 19.98
C ALA A 312 -9.65 7.23 21.26
N ILE A 313 -8.51 7.14 21.95
CA ILE A 313 -8.19 7.97 23.12
C ILE A 313 -7.70 9.37 22.68
N ALA A 314 -6.87 9.43 21.65
CA ALA A 314 -6.33 10.69 21.15
C ALA A 314 -7.40 11.62 20.58
N LEU A 315 -8.42 11.11 19.91
CA LEU A 315 -9.50 11.90 19.29
C LEU A 315 -10.22 12.84 20.25
N PRO A 316 -10.84 12.36 21.36
CA PRO A 316 -11.49 13.25 22.31
C PRO A 316 -10.50 14.19 23.01
N LEU A 317 -9.29 13.74 23.29
CA LEU A 317 -8.29 14.59 23.92
C LEU A 317 -7.81 15.69 22.98
N ALA A 318 -7.56 15.41 21.71
CA ALA A 318 -7.19 16.40 20.71
C ALA A 318 -8.31 17.44 20.51
N PHE A 319 -9.57 16.98 20.47
CA PHE A 319 -10.72 17.89 20.42
C PHE A 319 -10.78 18.81 21.64
N LEU A 320 -10.60 18.27 22.85
CA LEU A 320 -10.63 19.03 24.10
C LEU A 320 -9.45 20.02 24.19
N VAL A 321 -8.23 19.58 23.89
CA VAL A 321 -7.03 20.43 23.95
C VAL A 321 -7.16 21.59 22.96
N SER A 322 -7.39 21.30 21.69
CA SER A 322 -7.52 22.34 20.65
C SER A 322 -8.76 23.22 20.88
N GLY A 323 -9.87 22.61 21.30
CA GLY A 323 -11.11 23.33 21.63
C GLY A 323 -10.93 24.27 22.83
N THR A 324 -10.21 23.84 23.87
CA THR A 324 -9.92 24.68 25.05
C THR A 324 -9.02 25.85 24.68
N VAL A 325 -7.96 25.62 23.89
CA VAL A 325 -7.09 26.69 23.40
C VAL A 325 -7.91 27.67 22.56
N GLY A 326 -8.77 27.19 21.67
CA GLY A 326 -9.69 28.03 20.91
C GLY A 326 -10.63 28.83 21.79
N LEU A 327 -11.23 28.21 22.81
CA LEU A 327 -12.09 28.90 23.78
C LEU A 327 -11.34 30.03 24.50
N VAL A 328 -10.12 29.78 24.94
CA VAL A 328 -9.24 30.76 25.60
C VAL A 328 -8.92 31.91 24.63
N MET A 329 -8.56 31.59 23.39
CA MET A 329 -8.30 32.62 22.37
C MET A 329 -9.51 33.50 22.11
N GLU A 330 -10.71 32.93 22.02
CA GLU A 330 -11.92 33.72 21.84
C GLU A 330 -12.15 34.63 23.06
N ARG A 331 -12.04 34.07 24.27
CA ARG A 331 -12.40 34.78 25.49
C ARG A 331 -11.45 35.92 25.84
N PHE A 332 -10.15 35.76 25.58
CA PHE A 332 -9.12 36.71 25.99
C PHE A 332 -8.63 37.59 24.84
N LEU A 333 -8.87 37.24 23.59
CA LEU A 333 -8.33 37.98 22.44
C LEU A 333 -9.44 38.38 21.47
N ILE A 334 -10.14 37.41 20.85
CA ILE A 334 -11.01 37.67 19.69
C ILE A 334 -12.23 38.48 20.05
N ARG A 335 -12.84 38.26 21.22
CA ARG A 335 -14.01 39.02 21.66
C ARG A 335 -13.82 40.54 21.70
N PHE A 336 -12.57 41.02 21.87
CA PHE A 336 -12.26 42.45 21.90
C PHE A 336 -11.99 43.03 20.51
N LEU A 337 -11.85 42.15 19.49
CA LEU A 337 -11.51 42.52 18.14
C LEU A 337 -12.69 42.34 17.16
N TYR A 338 -13.90 42.07 17.64
CA TYR A 338 -15.08 41.96 16.80
C TYR A 338 -15.31 43.21 15.95
N GLY A 339 -15.58 43.01 14.64
CA GLY A 339 -15.78 44.10 13.69
C GLY A 339 -14.50 44.72 13.16
N ARG A 340 -13.31 44.21 13.54
CA ARG A 340 -11.98 44.68 13.13
C ARG A 340 -11.19 43.55 12.45
N PRO A 341 -11.48 43.24 11.19
CA PRO A 341 -10.93 42.04 10.56
C PRO A 341 -9.42 42.06 10.41
N LEU A 342 -8.81 43.19 10.12
CA LEU A 342 -7.34 43.30 9.97
C LEU A 342 -6.62 43.15 11.33
N GLU A 343 -7.13 43.76 12.40
CA GLU A 343 -6.57 43.63 13.75
C GLU A 343 -6.70 42.15 14.23
N THR A 344 -7.81 41.51 13.96
CA THR A 344 -8.03 40.09 14.29
C THR A 344 -7.06 39.17 13.55
N LEU A 345 -6.85 39.42 12.27
CA LEU A 345 -5.90 38.66 11.45
C LEU A 345 -4.48 38.78 12.02
N LEU A 346 -4.04 40.02 12.33
CA LEU A 346 -2.69 40.26 12.89
C LEU A 346 -2.53 39.65 14.28
N ALA A 347 -3.53 39.78 15.14
CA ALA A 347 -3.49 39.22 16.49
C ALA A 347 -3.45 37.69 16.47
N THR A 348 -4.28 37.02 15.62
CA THR A 348 -4.27 35.56 15.49
C THR A 348 -2.99 35.04 14.84
N PHE A 349 -2.36 35.80 13.94
CA PHE A 349 -1.03 35.48 13.42
C PHE A 349 0.04 35.53 14.52
N GLY A 350 -0.01 36.54 15.40
CA GLY A 350 0.87 36.60 16.57
C GLY A 350 0.70 35.39 17.50
N VAL A 351 -0.56 34.97 17.76
CA VAL A 351 -0.82 33.76 18.54
C VAL A 351 -0.29 32.50 17.84
N SER A 352 -0.42 32.40 16.52
CA SER A 352 0.15 31.31 15.74
C SER A 352 1.66 31.17 16.01
N LEU A 353 2.42 32.25 15.92
CA LEU A 353 3.86 32.25 16.19
C LEU A 353 4.18 31.83 17.64
N ILE A 354 3.40 32.32 18.62
CA ILE A 354 3.55 31.94 20.03
C ILE A 354 3.34 30.43 20.22
N LEU A 355 2.28 29.87 19.66
CA LEU A 355 1.96 28.44 19.76
C LEU A 355 3.04 27.58 19.09
N GLN A 356 3.51 27.96 17.90
CA GLN A 356 4.61 27.27 17.24
C GLN A 356 5.88 27.28 18.08
N GLN A 357 6.24 28.45 18.62
CA GLN A 357 7.43 28.56 19.44
C GLN A 357 7.29 27.78 20.76
N ALA A 358 6.12 27.80 21.38
CA ALA A 358 5.84 27.00 22.58
C ALA A 358 6.03 25.50 22.30
N VAL A 359 5.46 24.98 21.20
CA VAL A 359 5.63 23.57 20.80
C VAL A 359 7.09 23.25 20.49
N ARG A 360 7.82 24.13 19.80
CA ARG A 360 9.27 23.95 19.56
C ARG A 360 10.09 23.90 20.84
N THR A 361 9.71 24.69 21.83
CA THR A 361 10.42 24.71 23.13
C THR A 361 10.15 23.44 23.92
N ILE A 362 8.91 22.92 23.88
CA ILE A 362 8.50 21.74 24.67
C ILE A 362 8.99 20.44 24.00
N PHE A 363 8.78 20.29 22.69
CA PHE A 363 9.00 19.03 21.96
C PHE A 363 10.27 19.04 21.08
N GLY A 364 10.91 20.19 20.92
CA GLY A 364 12.05 20.38 20.03
C GLY A 364 11.64 20.70 18.58
N PRO A 365 12.61 21.08 17.72
CA PRO A 365 12.37 21.49 16.34
C PRO A 365 12.22 20.32 15.38
N THR A 366 12.57 19.10 15.79
CA THR A 366 12.57 17.90 14.95
C THR A 366 11.17 17.33 14.76
N ASN A 367 10.95 16.70 13.61
CA ASN A 367 9.71 15.98 13.34
C ASN A 367 9.58 14.80 14.32
N ARG A 368 8.36 14.54 14.75
CA ARG A 368 7.99 13.41 15.59
C ARG A 368 7.15 12.43 14.78
N GLU A 369 7.48 11.14 14.89
CA GLU A 369 6.75 10.07 14.23
C GLU A 369 5.60 9.58 15.12
N VAL A 370 4.44 9.42 14.51
CA VAL A 370 3.24 8.85 15.12
C VAL A 370 2.95 7.53 14.42
N GLY A 371 2.88 6.43 15.17
CA GLY A 371 2.67 5.10 14.60
C GLY A 371 1.22 4.86 14.21
N ASN A 372 1.03 4.06 13.15
CA ASN A 372 -0.31 3.56 12.78
C ASN A 372 -0.64 2.31 13.64
N PRO A 373 -1.85 2.19 14.21
CA PRO A 373 -2.33 0.95 14.78
C PRO A 373 -2.37 -0.18 13.74
N GLU A 374 -2.25 -1.43 14.18
CA GLU A 374 -2.21 -2.61 13.29
C GLU A 374 -3.40 -2.69 12.33
N TRP A 375 -4.61 -2.36 12.79
CA TRP A 375 -5.84 -2.38 11.99
C TRP A 375 -5.89 -1.30 10.89
N MET A 376 -5.02 -0.28 10.96
CA MET A 376 -4.83 0.73 9.90
C MET A 376 -3.61 0.45 9.03
N SER A 377 -2.81 -0.56 9.35
CA SER A 377 -1.57 -0.90 8.66
C SER A 377 -1.84 -1.75 7.43
N GLY A 378 -0.92 -1.70 6.46
CA GLY A 378 -0.98 -2.49 5.24
C GLY A 378 -1.73 -1.82 4.10
N ALA A 379 -1.79 -2.54 2.98
CA ALA A 379 -2.46 -2.14 1.75
C ALA A 379 -3.06 -3.37 1.07
N PHE A 380 -4.09 -3.17 0.27
CA PHE A 380 -4.62 -4.15 -0.67
C PHE A 380 -4.64 -3.56 -2.08
N GLU A 381 -4.59 -4.43 -3.06
CA GLU A 381 -4.54 -4.03 -4.45
C GLU A 381 -5.91 -4.19 -5.12
N VAL A 382 -6.28 -3.19 -5.92
CA VAL A 382 -7.45 -3.22 -6.79
C VAL A 382 -6.96 -2.93 -8.21
N GLY A 383 -6.86 -3.97 -9.02
CA GLY A 383 -6.19 -3.90 -10.32
C GLY A 383 -4.70 -3.58 -10.13
N MET A 384 -4.24 -2.44 -10.66
CA MET A 384 -2.86 -1.96 -10.49
C MET A 384 -2.75 -0.82 -9.46
N MET A 385 -3.80 -0.58 -8.67
CA MET A 385 -3.87 0.49 -7.69
C MET A 385 -3.68 -0.08 -6.27
N ALA A 386 -2.71 0.45 -5.52
CA ALA A 386 -2.51 0.11 -4.13
C ALA A 386 -3.34 1.03 -3.23
N ILE A 387 -4.28 0.44 -2.49
CA ILE A 387 -5.14 1.13 -1.53
C ILE A 387 -4.61 0.84 -0.13
N THR A 388 -4.10 1.86 0.55
CA THR A 388 -3.64 1.74 1.93
C THR A 388 -4.80 1.89 2.92
N TRP A 389 -4.85 1.04 3.94
CA TRP A 389 -5.91 1.04 4.95
C TRP A 389 -5.99 2.36 5.72
N ASN A 390 -4.86 2.99 6.05
CA ASN A 390 -4.85 4.28 6.76
C ASN A 390 -5.61 5.37 6.00
N ARG A 391 -5.42 5.49 4.67
CA ARG A 391 -6.13 6.49 3.85
C ARG A 391 -7.62 6.19 3.72
N LEU A 392 -7.99 4.91 3.58
CA LEU A 392 -9.38 4.49 3.55
C LEU A 392 -10.10 4.89 4.85
N TRP A 393 -9.51 4.59 6.00
CA TRP A 393 -10.06 4.95 7.29
C TRP A 393 -10.18 6.46 7.50
N ILE A 394 -9.20 7.25 7.01
CA ILE A 394 -9.27 8.72 7.09
C ILE A 394 -10.43 9.26 6.26
N ILE A 395 -10.69 8.73 5.06
CA ILE A 395 -11.82 9.12 4.22
C ILE A 395 -13.14 8.83 4.97
N VAL A 396 -13.31 7.60 5.45
CA VAL A 396 -14.51 7.20 6.21
C VAL A 396 -14.69 8.07 7.45
N PHE A 397 -13.61 8.26 8.22
CA PHE A 397 -13.62 9.07 9.42
C PHE A 397 -14.01 10.53 9.15
N SER A 398 -13.45 11.14 8.11
CA SER A 398 -13.78 12.53 7.75
C SER A 398 -15.26 12.70 7.41
N LEU A 399 -15.85 11.72 6.71
CA LEU A 399 -17.28 11.73 6.39
C LEU A 399 -18.15 11.53 7.64
N VAL A 400 -17.72 10.68 8.58
CA VAL A 400 -18.42 10.49 9.87
C VAL A 400 -18.37 11.77 10.70
N VAL A 401 -17.22 12.43 10.80
CA VAL A 401 -17.09 13.72 11.49
C VAL A 401 -17.97 14.79 10.83
N PHE A 402 -17.96 14.85 9.49
CA PHE A 402 -18.82 15.76 8.73
C PHE A 402 -20.31 15.51 9.01
N ALA A 403 -20.76 14.25 8.96
CA ALA A 403 -22.15 13.88 9.25
C ALA A 403 -22.52 14.18 10.72
N GLY A 404 -21.62 13.88 11.66
CA GLY A 404 -21.80 14.21 13.07
C GLY A 404 -21.95 15.72 13.30
N LEU A 405 -21.12 16.51 12.64
CA LEU A 405 -21.22 17.96 12.70
C LEU A 405 -22.54 18.49 12.11
N LEU A 406 -22.94 17.97 10.95
CA LEU A 406 -24.26 18.31 10.39
C LEU A 406 -25.39 17.98 11.35
N ALA A 407 -25.31 16.84 12.05
CA ALA A 407 -26.29 16.47 13.08
C ALA A 407 -26.27 17.44 14.25
N VAL A 408 -25.12 17.85 14.76
CA VAL A 408 -24.97 18.86 15.82
C VAL A 408 -25.61 20.19 15.38
N LEU A 409 -25.23 20.68 14.21
CA LEU A 409 -25.75 21.98 13.73
C LEU A 409 -27.23 21.97 13.39
N ASN A 410 -27.81 20.86 12.91
CA ASN A 410 -29.19 20.80 12.49
C ASN A 410 -30.15 20.37 13.61
N ARG A 411 -29.70 19.57 14.58
CA ARG A 411 -30.56 18.92 15.58
C ARG A 411 -30.36 19.42 17.01
N THR A 412 -29.33 20.26 17.29
CA THR A 412 -29.08 20.75 18.65
C THR A 412 -29.47 22.21 18.83
N SER A 413 -29.72 22.62 20.11
CA SER A 413 -29.97 24.00 20.48
C SER A 413 -28.78 24.91 20.17
N LEU A 414 -27.54 24.42 20.27
CA LEU A 414 -26.35 25.16 19.91
C LEU A 414 -26.38 25.55 18.42
N GLY A 415 -26.65 24.59 17.53
CA GLY A 415 -26.73 24.87 16.10
C GLY A 415 -27.88 25.86 15.75
N LEU A 416 -29.00 25.80 16.46
CA LEU A 416 -30.08 26.78 16.29
C LEU A 416 -29.62 28.20 16.70
N GLN A 417 -28.96 28.32 17.85
CA GLN A 417 -28.41 29.59 18.35
C GLN A 417 -27.33 30.14 17.41
N MET A 418 -26.42 29.28 16.91
CA MET A 418 -25.41 29.67 15.91
C MET A 418 -26.07 30.28 14.66
N ARG A 419 -27.08 29.62 14.10
CA ARG A 419 -27.83 30.14 12.93
C ARG A 419 -28.52 31.46 13.23
N ALA A 420 -29.14 31.61 14.41
CA ALA A 420 -29.81 32.86 14.82
C ALA A 420 -28.78 34.02 14.92
N VAL A 421 -27.63 33.77 15.52
CA VAL A 421 -26.54 34.78 15.65
C VAL A 421 -25.95 35.14 14.28
N THR A 422 -25.81 34.16 13.37
CA THR A 422 -25.32 34.39 12.01
C THR A 422 -26.30 35.24 11.19
N GLN A 423 -27.58 35.04 11.35
CA GLN A 423 -28.61 35.79 10.64
C GLN A 423 -28.71 37.26 11.13
N ASN A 424 -28.92 37.46 12.42
CA ASN A 424 -28.96 38.79 13.02
C ASN A 424 -28.52 38.76 14.49
N ARG A 425 -27.28 39.13 14.73
CA ARG A 425 -26.65 39.12 16.06
C ARG A 425 -27.40 40.01 17.09
N LYS A 426 -27.83 41.22 16.68
CA LYS A 426 -28.52 42.15 17.56
C LYS A 426 -29.91 41.62 17.98
N MET A 427 -30.66 41.09 17.02
CA MET A 427 -31.97 40.51 17.28
C MET A 427 -31.86 39.23 18.12
N ALA A 428 -30.91 38.35 17.84
CA ALA A 428 -30.63 37.14 18.63
C ALA A 428 -30.37 37.48 20.10
N SER A 429 -29.56 38.51 20.36
CA SER A 429 -29.31 39.01 21.72
C SER A 429 -30.56 39.57 22.38
N ALA A 430 -31.39 40.31 21.64
CA ALA A 430 -32.68 40.86 22.15
C ALA A 430 -33.68 39.74 22.51
N MET A 431 -33.63 38.60 21.83
CA MET A 431 -34.43 37.41 22.12
C MET A 431 -33.83 36.52 23.24
N GLY A 432 -32.81 37.00 23.97
CA GLY A 432 -32.24 36.32 25.14
C GLY A 432 -31.13 35.34 24.85
N ILE A 433 -30.64 35.24 23.61
CA ILE A 433 -29.50 34.40 23.29
C ILE A 433 -28.21 35.07 23.81
N ARG A 434 -27.46 34.35 24.62
CA ARG A 434 -26.16 34.83 25.16
C ARG A 434 -25.08 34.76 24.08
N THR A 435 -25.09 35.71 23.14
CA THR A 435 -24.20 35.74 21.97
C THR A 435 -22.72 35.55 22.30
N PRO A 436 -22.15 36.08 23.43
CA PRO A 436 -20.72 35.83 23.75
C PRO A 436 -20.41 34.36 24.07
N TRP A 437 -21.39 33.60 24.60
CA TRP A 437 -21.21 32.17 24.83
C TRP A 437 -21.35 31.36 23.55
N VAL A 438 -22.28 31.77 22.67
CA VAL A 438 -22.41 31.11 21.35
C VAL A 438 -21.15 31.28 20.53
N ASP A 439 -20.54 32.46 20.55
CA ASP A 439 -19.28 32.73 19.86
C ASP A 439 -18.14 31.88 20.44
N ALA A 440 -17.98 31.87 21.76
CA ALA A 440 -16.94 31.09 22.44
C ALA A 440 -17.08 29.58 22.16
N LEU A 441 -18.29 29.04 22.21
CA LEU A 441 -18.56 27.62 21.90
C LEU A 441 -18.38 27.31 20.40
N THR A 442 -18.74 28.25 19.52
CA THR A 442 -18.53 28.12 18.07
C THR A 442 -17.03 28.06 17.75
N PHE A 443 -16.25 28.94 18.38
CA PHE A 443 -14.81 28.97 18.18
C PHE A 443 -14.14 27.72 18.76
N ALA A 444 -14.57 27.28 19.95
CA ALA A 444 -14.12 26.04 20.58
C ALA A 444 -14.45 24.82 19.71
N LEU A 445 -15.68 24.73 19.16
CA LEU A 445 -16.09 23.65 18.27
C LEU A 445 -15.23 23.61 17.00
N GLY A 446 -15.05 24.75 16.33
CA GLY A 446 -14.22 24.84 15.12
C GLY A 446 -12.76 24.48 15.38
N SER A 447 -12.19 24.97 16.50
CA SER A 447 -10.82 24.65 16.93
C SER A 447 -10.68 23.17 17.32
N GLY A 448 -11.67 22.60 18.01
CA GLY A 448 -11.69 21.18 18.38
C GLY A 448 -11.71 20.26 17.16
N ILE A 449 -12.51 20.61 16.13
CA ILE A 449 -12.54 19.86 14.86
C ILE A 449 -11.19 19.97 14.13
N ALA A 450 -10.55 21.14 14.17
CA ALA A 450 -9.17 21.27 13.66
C ALA A 450 -8.19 20.35 14.41
N GLY A 451 -8.35 20.20 15.73
CA GLY A 451 -7.59 19.21 16.51
C GLY A 451 -7.84 17.77 16.02
N ILE A 452 -9.07 17.41 15.73
CA ILE A 452 -9.41 16.11 15.12
C ILE A 452 -8.73 15.94 13.74
N ALA A 453 -8.68 17.00 12.91
CA ALA A 453 -7.92 16.97 11.66
C ALA A 453 -6.44 16.69 11.89
N GLY A 454 -5.85 17.21 12.98
CA GLY A 454 -4.49 16.92 13.39
C GLY A 454 -4.24 15.46 13.71
N VAL A 455 -5.21 14.78 14.37
CA VAL A 455 -5.14 13.32 14.61
C VAL A 455 -5.10 12.55 13.29
N ALA A 456 -5.97 12.90 12.34
CA ALA A 456 -5.99 12.26 11.02
C ALA A 456 -4.71 12.50 10.23
N LEU A 457 -4.17 13.73 10.28
CA LEU A 457 -2.92 14.10 9.63
C LEU A 457 -1.72 13.34 10.17
N SER A 458 -1.64 13.15 11.49
CA SER A 458 -0.53 12.42 12.12
C SER A 458 -0.41 10.96 11.67
N GLN A 459 -1.45 10.39 11.02
CA GLN A 459 -1.43 9.02 10.49
C GLN A 459 -0.88 8.92 9.07
N ILE A 460 -0.67 10.04 8.38
CA ILE A 460 -0.19 10.06 6.98
C ILE A 460 1.03 10.96 6.79
N ASP A 461 1.33 11.80 7.76
CA ASP A 461 2.44 12.75 7.73
C ASP A 461 3.12 12.83 9.11
N ASN A 462 4.39 13.25 9.11
CA ASN A 462 5.13 13.45 10.35
C ASN A 462 4.65 14.70 11.09
N VAL A 463 4.57 14.61 12.42
CA VAL A 463 4.17 15.72 13.27
C VAL A 463 5.34 16.68 13.43
N SER A 464 5.16 17.93 12.99
CA SER A 464 6.15 19.00 13.08
C SER A 464 5.56 20.27 13.66
N PRO A 465 6.40 21.15 14.26
CA PRO A 465 5.93 22.44 14.76
C PRO A 465 5.37 23.39 13.68
N SER A 466 5.70 23.15 12.41
CA SER A 466 5.23 23.93 11.25
C SER A 466 4.08 23.25 10.50
N LEU A 467 3.58 22.10 10.96
CA LEU A 467 2.52 21.34 10.30
C LEU A 467 1.29 22.20 9.97
N GLY A 468 0.86 23.03 10.92
CA GLY A 468 -0.31 23.88 10.78
C GLY A 468 -0.22 24.90 9.65
N GLN A 469 0.96 25.47 9.44
CA GLN A 469 1.19 26.47 8.37
C GLN A 469 1.00 25.89 6.97
N GLY A 470 1.33 24.61 6.77
CA GLY A 470 1.16 23.92 5.50
C GLY A 470 -0.32 23.76 5.10
N TYR A 471 -1.22 23.68 6.09
CA TYR A 471 -2.63 23.38 5.87
C TYR A 471 -3.58 24.57 6.02
N ILE A 472 -3.17 25.67 6.67
CA ILE A 472 -4.04 26.83 6.86
C ILE A 472 -4.45 27.49 5.53
N ILE A 473 -3.48 27.64 4.61
CA ILE A 473 -3.71 28.24 3.30
C ILE A 473 -4.67 27.37 2.49
N ASP A 474 -4.41 26.05 2.44
CA ASP A 474 -5.24 25.10 1.73
C ASP A 474 -6.66 25.07 2.31
N SER A 475 -6.81 25.09 3.65
CA SER A 475 -8.11 25.15 4.33
C SER A 475 -8.88 26.42 4.00
N PHE A 476 -8.19 27.57 3.96
CA PHE A 476 -8.79 28.84 3.59
C PHE A 476 -9.26 28.82 2.11
N MET A 477 -8.43 28.28 1.21
CA MET A 477 -8.80 28.12 -0.19
C MET A 477 -10.07 27.27 -0.34
N VAL A 478 -10.18 26.15 0.39
CA VAL A 478 -11.36 25.27 0.40
C VAL A 478 -12.61 26.03 0.83
N VAL A 479 -12.54 26.79 1.94
CA VAL A 479 -13.68 27.52 2.49
C VAL A 479 -14.15 28.62 1.53
N VAL A 480 -13.21 29.37 0.95
CA VAL A 480 -13.54 30.46 0.02
C VAL A 480 -14.07 29.93 -1.30
N PHE A 481 -13.46 28.89 -1.85
CA PHE A 481 -13.92 28.24 -3.07
C PHE A 481 -15.28 27.58 -2.89
N GLY A 482 -15.49 26.86 -1.77
CA GLY A 482 -16.76 26.21 -1.45
C GLY A 482 -17.90 27.18 -1.18
N GLY A 483 -17.58 28.36 -0.65
CA GLY A 483 -18.53 29.37 -0.19
C GLY A 483 -18.59 29.46 1.33
N VAL A 484 -18.23 30.61 1.86
CA VAL A 484 -18.10 30.85 3.31
C VAL A 484 -19.36 30.49 4.07
N GLY A 485 -19.23 29.64 5.09
CA GLY A 485 -20.31 29.20 5.97
C GLY A 485 -21.22 28.11 5.38
N ASN A 486 -20.96 27.62 4.18
CA ASN A 486 -21.68 26.50 3.59
C ASN A 486 -20.87 25.21 3.70
N LEU A 487 -21.30 24.29 4.58
CA LEU A 487 -20.59 23.02 4.83
C LEU A 487 -20.58 22.10 3.62
N TRP A 488 -21.65 22.06 2.82
CA TRP A 488 -21.70 21.28 1.59
C TRP A 488 -20.72 21.84 0.54
N GLY A 489 -20.62 23.18 0.49
CA GLY A 489 -19.61 23.85 -0.33
C GLY A 489 -18.20 23.49 0.12
N THR A 490 -17.96 23.46 1.43
CA THR A 490 -16.66 23.04 1.99
C THR A 490 -16.33 21.59 1.62
N LEU A 491 -17.30 20.67 1.67
CA LEU A 491 -17.10 19.27 1.25
C LEU A 491 -16.69 19.17 -0.22
N VAL A 492 -17.49 19.78 -1.11
CA VAL A 492 -17.21 19.76 -2.56
C VAL A 492 -15.88 20.45 -2.86
N GLY A 493 -15.61 21.59 -2.22
CA GLY A 493 -14.37 22.34 -2.35
C GLY A 493 -13.15 21.51 -1.93
N ALA A 494 -13.20 20.88 -0.76
CA ALA A 494 -12.11 20.05 -0.25
C ALA A 494 -11.79 18.86 -1.18
N MET A 495 -12.83 18.12 -1.60
CA MET A 495 -12.64 16.97 -2.50
C MET A 495 -12.10 17.40 -3.87
N SER A 496 -12.67 18.48 -4.44
CA SER A 496 -12.21 19.01 -5.74
C SER A 496 -10.77 19.50 -5.70
N LEU A 497 -10.40 20.26 -4.66
CA LEU A 497 -9.04 20.77 -4.52
C LEU A 497 -8.04 19.68 -4.17
N GLY A 498 -8.43 18.69 -3.36
CA GLY A 498 -7.60 17.52 -3.08
C GLY A 498 -7.25 16.73 -4.35
N ILE A 499 -8.26 16.48 -5.21
CA ILE A 499 -8.07 15.80 -6.50
C ILE A 499 -7.21 16.67 -7.42
N LEU A 500 -7.55 17.96 -7.57
CA LEU A 500 -6.82 18.88 -8.46
C LEU A 500 -5.34 19.00 -8.08
N ASN A 501 -5.01 19.10 -6.79
CA ASN A 501 -3.63 19.11 -6.31
C ASN A 501 -2.88 17.85 -6.73
N LYS A 502 -3.50 16.67 -6.58
CA LYS A 502 -2.85 15.39 -6.94
C LYS A 502 -2.68 15.20 -8.45
N PHE A 503 -3.56 15.78 -9.26
CA PHE A 503 -3.39 15.78 -10.72
C PHE A 503 -2.28 16.74 -11.18
N LEU A 504 -2.08 17.87 -10.50
CA LEU A 504 -1.05 18.85 -10.87
C LEU A 504 0.34 18.47 -10.35
N GLU A 505 0.43 17.73 -9.25
CA GLU A 505 1.69 17.36 -8.60
C GLU A 505 2.71 16.67 -9.55
N PRO A 506 2.33 15.70 -10.40
CA PRO A 506 3.27 15.05 -11.32
C PRO A 506 3.83 15.98 -12.40
N TYR A 507 3.08 17.01 -12.79
CA TYR A 507 3.46 17.93 -13.88
C TYR A 507 4.21 19.17 -13.39
N ALA A 508 3.77 19.72 -12.27
CA ALA A 508 4.28 20.98 -11.74
C ALA A 508 5.11 20.79 -10.44
N GLY A 509 5.11 19.60 -9.87
CA GLY A 509 5.63 19.38 -8.51
C GLY A 509 4.69 19.91 -7.43
N ALA A 510 4.92 19.50 -6.18
CA ALA A 510 4.00 19.79 -5.07
C ALA A 510 3.86 21.30 -4.76
N VAL A 511 4.94 22.08 -4.88
CA VAL A 511 4.93 23.52 -4.57
C VAL A 511 4.29 24.33 -5.68
N LEU A 512 4.74 24.15 -6.92
CA LEU A 512 4.17 24.89 -8.07
C LEU A 512 2.72 24.48 -8.31
N GLY A 513 2.34 23.20 -8.08
CA GLY A 513 0.95 22.74 -8.15
C GLY A 513 0.05 23.55 -7.22
N LYS A 514 0.44 23.76 -5.96
CA LYS A 514 -0.31 24.59 -5.00
C LYS A 514 -0.43 26.05 -5.49
N ILE A 515 0.63 26.62 -6.04
CA ILE A 515 0.60 28.00 -6.59
C ILE A 515 -0.39 28.09 -7.75
N VAL A 516 -0.39 27.14 -8.67
CA VAL A 516 -1.34 27.07 -9.79
C VAL A 516 -2.79 26.99 -9.27
N VAL A 517 -3.04 26.13 -8.29
CA VAL A 517 -4.37 26.01 -7.65
C VAL A 517 -4.79 27.34 -7.03
N LEU A 518 -3.89 28.01 -6.30
CA LEU A 518 -4.16 29.33 -5.69
C LEU A 518 -4.55 30.37 -6.76
N VAL A 519 -3.79 30.44 -7.86
CA VAL A 519 -4.08 31.35 -8.99
C VAL A 519 -5.44 31.04 -9.60
N LEU A 520 -5.75 29.76 -9.84
CA LEU A 520 -7.05 29.32 -10.37
C LEU A 520 -8.21 29.74 -9.45
N ILE A 521 -8.04 29.61 -8.13
CA ILE A 521 -9.05 30.03 -7.16
C ILE A 521 -9.22 31.55 -7.16
N ILE A 522 -8.14 32.32 -7.23
CA ILE A 522 -8.22 33.79 -7.31
C ILE A 522 -8.99 34.20 -8.57
N LEU A 523 -8.71 33.62 -9.71
CA LEU A 523 -9.44 33.89 -10.97
C LEU A 523 -10.90 33.47 -10.88
N PHE A 524 -11.18 32.35 -10.20
CA PHE A 524 -12.55 31.89 -9.97
C PHE A 524 -13.34 32.88 -9.08
N ILE A 525 -12.74 33.35 -7.96
CA ILE A 525 -13.36 34.29 -7.05
C ILE A 525 -13.65 35.64 -7.70
N GLN A 526 -12.78 36.11 -8.61
CA GLN A 526 -13.04 37.33 -9.40
C GLN A 526 -14.34 37.23 -10.22
N LYS A 527 -14.66 36.02 -10.72
CA LYS A 527 -15.91 35.78 -11.46
C LYS A 527 -17.09 35.42 -10.54
N ARG A 528 -16.83 34.74 -9.42
CA ARG A 528 -17.85 34.29 -8.46
C ARG A 528 -17.41 34.59 -7.01
N PRO A 529 -17.55 35.83 -6.54
CA PRO A 529 -17.02 36.26 -5.22
C PRO A 529 -17.71 35.56 -4.05
N ARG A 530 -18.86 34.93 -4.24
CA ARG A 530 -19.59 34.17 -3.21
C ARG A 530 -19.23 32.68 -3.16
N GLY A 531 -18.26 32.21 -3.93
CA GLY A 531 -17.89 30.81 -4.04
C GLY A 531 -18.87 29.96 -4.85
N LEU A 532 -18.74 28.61 -4.76
CA LEU A 532 -19.60 27.67 -5.49
C LEU A 532 -21.04 27.67 -4.95
N PHE A 533 -21.21 27.70 -3.62
CA PHE A 533 -22.49 27.58 -2.93
C PHE A 533 -22.77 28.83 -2.10
N ALA A 534 -23.25 29.88 -2.75
CA ALA A 534 -23.61 31.11 -2.06
C ALA A 534 -24.75 30.89 -1.04
N GLN A 535 -24.56 31.32 0.20
CA GLN A 535 -25.68 31.36 1.16
C GLN A 535 -26.70 32.43 0.76
N LYS A 536 -27.97 32.02 0.63
CA LYS A 536 -29.09 32.96 0.42
C LYS A 536 -29.45 33.59 1.77
N GLY A 537 -29.47 34.92 1.86
CA GLY A 537 -29.97 35.65 3.03
C GLY A 537 -28.94 36.33 3.93
N ARG A 538 -27.65 36.26 3.64
CA ARG A 538 -26.64 37.08 4.31
C ARG A 538 -26.55 38.41 3.58
N PHE A 539 -26.99 39.50 4.23
CA PHE A 539 -26.68 40.86 3.79
C PHE A 539 -25.16 41.03 3.92
N VAL A 540 -24.48 40.90 2.82
CA VAL A 540 -23.15 41.47 2.67
C VAL A 540 -23.39 42.88 2.17
N ASP A 541 -23.70 43.74 3.11
CA ASP A 541 -23.62 45.16 2.80
C ASP A 541 -22.19 45.56 2.70
N ALA A 542 -21.90 46.02 1.50
CA ALA A 542 -20.96 46.98 0.96
C ALA A 542 -19.67 47.26 1.73
#